data_491f7eb47d89bda232c5fa471c0d623b
#
_entry.id   491f7eb47d89bda232c5fa471c0d623b
#
_cell.length_a   1.000
_cell.length_b   1.000
_cell.length_c   1.000
_cell.angle_alpha   90.00
_cell.angle_beta   90.00
_cell.angle_gamma   90.00
#
_symmetry.space_group_name_H-M   'P 1'
#
loop_
_entity.id
_entity.type
_entity.pdbx_description
1 polymer ?
#
loop_
_entity_poly.entity_id
_entity_poly.type
_entity_poly.pdbx_seq_one_letter_code
_entity_poly.pdbx_strand_id
1 'polypeptide(L)'
;MRFYVVWLNQRPTDARDTIDASTLADPRVTQWWDGEAVIGTWLADVDLGRLGYSGIVYDTYYVFGPDAAWADVPGPIAGAGVPVISYGEELLAEIRSQL
;
A
#
# COMPACT_ATOMS: atom_id res chain seq x y z
N MET A 1 12.53 6.77 7.06
CA MET A 1 11.54 5.94 6.33
C MET A 1 10.58 6.83 5.56
N ARG A 2 10.19 6.42 4.40
CA ARG A 2 9.18 7.11 3.59
C ARG A 2 7.94 6.26 3.46
N PHE A 3 6.79 6.91 3.37
CA PHE A 3 5.49 6.27 3.25
C PHE A 3 4.82 6.70 1.96
N TYR A 4 4.27 5.75 1.23
CA TYR A 4 3.51 6.01 0.02
C TYR A 4 2.10 5.46 0.22
N VAL A 5 1.11 6.31 0.01
CA VAL A 5 -0.30 5.94 0.15
C VAL A 5 -0.95 6.07 -1.22
N VAL A 6 -1.60 5.00 -1.64
CA VAL A 6 -2.37 4.99 -2.89
C VAL A 6 -3.84 4.83 -2.53
N TRP A 7 -4.61 5.86 -2.81
CA TRP A 7 -6.06 5.85 -2.64
C TRP A 7 -6.70 5.29 -3.91
N LEU A 8 -7.57 4.30 -3.73
CA LEU A 8 -8.17 3.58 -4.85
C LEU A 8 -9.63 3.97 -5.04
N ASN A 9 -10.06 3.94 -6.30
CA ASN A 9 -11.46 4.00 -6.66
C ASN A 9 -12.05 2.58 -6.54
N GLN A 10 -12.45 2.21 -5.31
CA GLN A 10 -12.94 0.87 -5.00
C GLN A 10 -14.47 0.80 -4.94
N ARG A 11 -15.10 1.89 -4.47
CA ARG A 11 -16.55 1.99 -4.33
C ARG A 11 -17.11 3.02 -5.31
N PRO A 12 -18.39 2.92 -5.73
CA PRO A 12 -18.97 3.91 -6.65
C PRO A 12 -18.92 5.34 -6.14
N THR A 13 -18.84 5.53 -4.80
CA THR A 13 -18.77 6.85 -4.18
C THR A 13 -17.35 7.36 -4.01
N ASP A 14 -16.34 6.56 -4.30
CA ASP A 14 -14.94 6.96 -4.18
C ASP A 14 -14.60 7.95 -5.26
N ALA A 15 -13.99 9.06 -4.88
CA ALA A 15 -13.50 10.07 -5.79
C ALA A 15 -12.33 10.80 -5.14
N ARG A 16 -11.52 11.46 -5.95
CA ARG A 16 -10.35 12.18 -5.43
C ARG A 16 -10.73 13.23 -4.38
N ASP A 17 -11.83 13.92 -4.57
CA ASP A 17 -12.31 14.97 -3.66
C ASP A 17 -13.00 14.45 -2.41
N THR A 18 -13.30 13.15 -2.33
CA THR A 18 -13.86 12.52 -1.12
C THR A 18 -12.77 12.03 -0.17
N ILE A 19 -11.50 12.08 -0.58
CA ILE A 19 -10.37 11.67 0.24
C ILE A 19 -10.00 12.80 1.21
N ASP A 20 -9.90 12.47 2.48
CA ASP A 20 -9.37 13.38 3.49
C ASP A 20 -7.85 13.20 3.58
N ALA A 21 -7.12 13.93 2.74
CA ALA A 21 -5.66 13.87 2.70
C ALA A 21 -5.01 14.37 4.00
N SER A 22 -5.74 15.14 4.83
CA SER A 22 -5.21 15.63 6.09
C SER A 22 -5.01 14.52 7.13
N THR A 23 -5.71 13.39 6.98
CA THR A 23 -5.60 12.23 7.88
C THR A 23 -4.16 11.69 7.93
N LEU A 24 -3.43 11.74 6.82
CA LEU A 24 -2.07 11.24 6.70
C LEU A 24 -1.09 12.34 6.31
N ALA A 25 -1.37 13.58 6.65
CA ALA A 25 -0.52 14.71 6.32
C ALA A 25 0.75 14.71 7.18
N ASP A 26 1.86 14.30 6.58
CA ASP A 26 3.20 14.25 7.18
C ASP A 26 4.21 14.45 6.05
N PRO A 27 5.32 15.20 6.26
CA PRO A 27 6.33 15.38 5.22
C PRO A 27 6.93 14.09 4.64
N ARG A 28 6.86 12.99 5.40
CA ARG A 28 7.38 11.68 4.96
C ARG A 28 6.38 10.88 4.14
N VAL A 29 5.13 11.36 4.03
CA VAL A 29 4.04 10.65 3.35
C VAL A 29 3.78 11.28 2.00
N THR A 30 3.81 10.46 0.95
CA THR A 30 3.37 10.85 -0.39
C THR A 30 2.05 10.13 -0.69
N GLN A 31 1.05 10.88 -1.09
CA GLN A 31 -0.28 10.35 -1.36
C GLN A 31 -0.61 10.47 -2.84
N TRP A 32 -1.21 9.41 -3.38
CA TRP A 32 -1.62 9.29 -4.78
C TRP A 32 -3.08 8.90 -4.87
N TRP A 33 -3.75 9.38 -5.91
CA TRP A 33 -5.08 8.91 -6.28
C TRP A 33 -4.98 8.03 -7.52
N ASP A 34 -5.42 6.76 -7.39
CA ASP A 34 -5.44 5.78 -8.48
C ASP A 34 -6.89 5.56 -8.92
N GLY A 35 -7.44 6.51 -9.67
CA GLY A 35 -8.85 6.53 -10.07
C GLY A 35 -9.24 5.41 -11.03
N GLU A 36 -8.28 4.86 -11.78
CA GLU A 36 -8.51 3.74 -12.70
C GLU A 36 -8.03 2.41 -12.15
N ALA A 37 -7.60 2.41 -10.89
CA ALA A 37 -7.10 1.23 -10.19
C ALA A 37 -5.94 0.53 -10.93
N VAL A 38 -5.07 1.30 -11.55
CA VAL A 38 -3.95 0.77 -12.35
C VAL A 38 -2.97 0.02 -11.47
N ILE A 39 -2.51 0.66 -10.38
CA ILE A 39 -1.54 0.04 -9.49
C ILE A 39 -2.17 -1.11 -8.70
N GLY A 40 -3.41 -0.97 -8.27
CA GLY A 40 -4.11 -2.03 -7.54
C GLY A 40 -4.30 -3.28 -8.39
N THR A 41 -4.65 -3.11 -9.65
CA THR A 41 -4.79 -4.21 -10.61
C THR A 41 -3.45 -4.88 -10.88
N TRP A 42 -2.41 -4.07 -11.09
CA TRP A 42 -1.07 -4.59 -11.35
C TRP A 42 -0.53 -5.39 -10.16
N LEU A 43 -0.73 -4.89 -8.94
CA LEU A 43 -0.29 -5.60 -7.73
C LEU A 43 -0.99 -6.94 -7.56
N ALA A 44 -2.26 -7.04 -7.94
CA ALA A 44 -2.98 -8.31 -7.92
C ALA A 44 -2.45 -9.27 -9.00
N ASP A 45 -2.16 -8.77 -10.19
CA ASP A 45 -1.64 -9.58 -11.30
C ASP A 45 -0.28 -10.20 -10.97
N VAL A 46 0.60 -9.45 -10.33
CA VAL A 46 1.92 -9.97 -9.94
C VAL A 46 1.90 -10.72 -8.61
N ASP A 47 0.75 -10.73 -7.93
CA ASP A 47 0.55 -11.34 -6.61
C ASP A 47 1.64 -10.95 -5.63
N LEU A 48 1.90 -9.65 -5.53
CA LEU A 48 2.92 -9.12 -4.64
C LEU A 48 2.60 -9.50 -3.19
N GLY A 49 3.58 -10.05 -2.48
CA GLY A 49 3.40 -10.52 -1.12
C GLY A 49 2.58 -11.81 -0.99
N ARG A 50 2.16 -12.41 -2.09
CA ARG A 50 1.38 -13.66 -2.13
C ARG A 50 0.11 -13.61 -1.29
N LEU A 51 -0.61 -12.48 -1.36
CA LEU A 51 -1.82 -12.26 -0.58
C LEU A 51 -3.06 -12.91 -1.19
N GLY A 52 -2.96 -13.44 -2.41
CA GLY A 52 -4.04 -14.17 -3.05
C GLY A 52 -5.17 -13.31 -3.61
N TYR A 53 -4.94 -12.02 -3.84
CA TYR A 53 -5.93 -11.16 -4.47
C TYR A 53 -6.17 -11.57 -5.92
N SER A 54 -7.43 -11.46 -6.34
CA SER A 54 -7.78 -11.50 -7.76
C SER A 54 -8.48 -10.20 -8.13
N GLY A 55 -8.10 -9.64 -9.27
CA GLY A 55 -8.66 -8.41 -9.80
C GLY A 55 -7.92 -7.16 -9.33
N ILE A 56 -8.07 -6.75 -8.08
CA ILE A 56 -7.47 -5.53 -7.55
C ILE A 56 -7.02 -5.76 -6.11
N VAL A 57 -5.84 -5.22 -5.77
CA VAL A 57 -5.37 -5.15 -4.38
C VAL A 57 -5.93 -3.90 -3.72
N TYR A 58 -6.48 -4.04 -2.52
CA TYR A 58 -7.01 -2.93 -1.72
C TYR A 58 -6.84 -3.22 -0.24
N ASP A 59 -6.91 -2.19 0.59
CA ASP A 59 -6.85 -2.28 2.06
C ASP A 59 -5.63 -3.09 2.52
N THR A 60 -4.49 -2.85 1.90
CA THR A 60 -3.28 -3.65 2.03
C THR A 60 -2.09 -2.75 2.29
N TYR A 61 -1.12 -3.27 3.03
CA TYR A 61 0.18 -2.62 3.16
C TYR A 61 1.31 -3.55 2.73
N TYR A 62 2.40 -2.93 2.30
CA TYR A 62 3.68 -3.57 2.05
C TYR A 62 4.78 -2.79 2.74
N VAL A 63 5.69 -3.49 3.40
CA VAL A 63 6.89 -2.89 4.00
C VAL A 63 8.11 -3.43 3.28
N PHE A 64 8.99 -2.53 2.87
CA PHE A 64 10.23 -2.86 2.19
C PHE A 64 11.42 -2.44 3.06
N GLY A 65 12.46 -3.26 3.11
CA GLY A 65 13.69 -2.91 3.79
C GLY A 65 14.52 -1.89 3.02
N PRO A 66 15.61 -1.38 3.64
CA PRO A 66 16.44 -0.36 3.01
C PRO A 66 17.16 -0.84 1.74
N ASP A 67 17.33 -2.14 1.58
CA ASP A 67 17.97 -2.73 0.40
C ASP A 67 16.98 -3.09 -0.71
N ALA A 68 15.68 -2.83 -0.49
CA ALA A 68 14.68 -3.11 -1.49
C ALA A 68 14.86 -2.22 -2.73
N ALA A 69 14.62 -2.80 -3.87
CA ALA A 69 14.72 -2.10 -5.14
C ALA A 69 13.61 -2.55 -6.07
N TRP A 70 13.31 -1.71 -7.06
CA TRP A 70 12.38 -2.03 -8.10
C TRP A 70 13.13 -2.73 -9.24
N ALA A 71 12.74 -3.99 -9.49
CA ALA A 71 13.17 -4.74 -10.68
C ALA A 71 11.92 -4.96 -11.55
N ASP A 72 11.59 -6.20 -11.90
CA ASP A 72 10.30 -6.47 -12.53
C ASP A 72 9.16 -6.20 -11.56
N VAL A 73 9.39 -6.49 -10.29
CA VAL A 73 8.52 -6.13 -9.17
C VAL A 73 9.37 -5.53 -8.06
N PRO A 74 8.78 -4.70 -7.16
CA PRO A 74 9.52 -4.18 -6.02
C PRO A 74 9.81 -5.31 -5.02
N GLY A 75 10.96 -5.27 -4.39
CA GLY A 75 11.32 -6.26 -3.38
C GLY A 75 12.77 -6.18 -2.94
N PRO A 76 13.16 -6.99 -1.98
CA PRO A 76 12.33 -7.92 -1.22
C PRO A 76 11.35 -7.23 -0.27
N ILE A 77 10.25 -7.92 0.01
CA ILE A 77 9.23 -7.45 0.96
C ILE A 77 9.61 -7.89 2.36
N ALA A 78 9.62 -6.94 3.31
CA ALA A 78 9.85 -7.23 4.72
C ALA A 78 8.56 -7.67 5.42
N GLY A 79 7.42 -7.09 5.03
CA GLY A 79 6.12 -7.46 5.57
C GLY A 79 4.98 -7.01 4.69
N ALA A 80 3.84 -7.65 4.85
CA ALA A 80 2.61 -7.30 4.15
C ALA A 80 1.40 -7.81 4.94
N GLY A 81 0.25 -7.19 4.75
CA GLY A 81 -0.96 -7.64 5.41
C GLY A 81 -2.23 -7.02 4.84
N VAL A 82 -3.33 -7.71 5.04
CA VAL A 82 -4.67 -7.30 4.64
C VAL A 82 -5.72 -7.96 5.55
N PRO A 83 -6.74 -7.23 5.97
CA PRO A 83 -6.92 -5.78 5.88
C PRO A 83 -5.99 -5.03 6.84
N VAL A 84 -5.63 -3.79 6.51
CA VAL A 84 -4.66 -3.02 7.30
C VAL A 84 -5.10 -2.90 8.77
N ILE A 85 -6.39 -2.68 9.00
CA ILE A 85 -6.94 -2.50 10.36
C ILE A 85 -6.70 -3.72 11.26
N SER A 86 -6.66 -4.93 10.68
CA SER A 86 -6.45 -6.17 11.44
C SER A 86 -4.98 -6.43 11.75
N TYR A 87 -4.06 -5.71 11.09
CA TYR A 87 -2.62 -5.92 11.19
C TYR A 87 -1.86 -4.68 11.65
N GLY A 88 -2.54 -3.78 12.37
CA GLY A 88 -1.93 -2.53 12.83
C GLY A 88 -0.70 -2.74 13.72
N GLU A 89 -0.74 -3.71 14.63
CA GLU A 89 0.37 -4.00 15.51
C GLU A 89 1.55 -4.60 14.75
N GLU A 90 1.27 -5.53 13.83
CA GLU A 90 2.28 -6.16 12.99
C GLU A 90 2.94 -5.13 12.07
N LEU A 91 2.16 -4.21 11.51
CA LEU A 91 2.68 -3.13 10.69
C LEU A 91 3.60 -2.22 11.48
N LEU A 92 3.20 -1.83 12.70
CA LEU A 92 4.05 -1.00 13.57
C LEU A 92 5.36 -1.73 13.94
N ALA A 93 5.29 -3.02 14.21
CA ALA A 93 6.47 -3.83 14.52
C ALA A 93 7.42 -3.87 13.32
N GLU A 94 6.90 -4.07 12.12
CA GLU A 94 7.71 -4.08 10.89
C GLU A 94 8.36 -2.71 10.63
N ILE A 95 7.62 -1.63 10.81
CA ILE A 95 8.17 -0.28 10.66
C ILE A 95 9.32 -0.07 11.64
N ARG A 96 9.12 -0.44 12.90
CA ARG A 96 10.17 -0.30 13.92
C ARG A 96 11.40 -1.13 13.62
N SER A 97 11.22 -2.32 13.04
CA SER A 97 12.34 -3.19 12.68
C SER A 97 13.20 -2.61 11.57
N GLN A 98 12.66 -1.70 10.76
CA GLN A 98 13.37 -1.06 9.65
C GLN A 98 13.98 0.31 10.02
N LEU A 99 13.72 0.79 11.21
CA LEU A 99 14.31 2.02 11.71
C LEU A 99 15.65 1.74 12.41
#